data_cff85f7e8f6f11c3b13b1a44f7090481
#
_entry.id   cff85f7e8f6f11c3b13b1a44f7090481
#
_cell.length_a   1.000
_cell.length_b   1.000
_cell.length_c   1.000
_cell.angle_alpha   90.00
_cell.angle_beta   90.00
_cell.angle_gamma   90.00
#
_symmetry.space_group_name_H-M   'P 1'
#
loop_
_entity.id
_entity.type
_entity.pdbx_description
1 polymer ?
#
loop_
_entity_poly.entity_id
_entity_poly.type
_entity_poly.pdbx_seq_one_letter_code
_entity_poly.pdbx_strand_id
1 'polypeptide(L)'
;MLGILLSVLVNGNISAQEIAKLTLHNVNSSIETPVNVDLDALTYLADSSLVLTHVVGNKKVLVPFQIEHGYHRFLWWRVKSQKGNDPQTQVYELSKGKDTYANESPVKVVTQGGLLLLTDHGKNVLQYNFKTVYPPDGVDTIYKRSGFIHPLWSPDGNVLTRINPPDHRHHVGIWNLWTEVSFEGKDVDFWNLVKKQGTVRFAKFISKTEGPVYGGFKALQEHVVLTDPPIKEGEVALDEVWDIRVFDVGTNMWLWDFTSTLNCATPDSVILKEYRYGGFGFRATPDWNNKNSKVYTSAGKTRKDADASRARWCMIDSDVGTGHSDILFMDYPTNYNFPEPMRVWPENMNGRGDVFFSFSPTRNMDWAFSSG
;
A
#
# COMPACT_ATOMS: atom_id res chain seq x y z
N MET A 1 -3.13 -1.41 18.87
CA MET A 1 -2.36 -0.15 18.98
C MET A 1 -1.12 -0.42 19.80
N LEU A 2 0.05 -0.39 19.19
CA LEU A 2 1.33 -0.55 19.91
C LEU A 2 1.66 0.82 20.54
N GLY A 3 1.62 0.92 21.86
CA GLY A 3 1.98 2.15 22.56
C GLY A 3 3.51 2.27 22.69
N ILE A 4 4.10 3.32 22.15
CA ILE A 4 5.52 3.64 22.34
C ILE A 4 5.60 4.65 23.49
N LEU A 5 6.31 4.30 24.58
CA LEU A 5 6.64 5.23 25.65
C LEU A 5 8.12 5.61 25.51
N LEU A 6 8.38 6.90 25.36
CA LEU A 6 9.73 7.44 25.22
C LEU A 6 10.24 7.90 26.59
N SER A 7 11.35 7.34 27.08
CA SER A 7 12.08 7.87 28.25
C SER A 7 13.51 8.21 27.87
N VAL A 8 13.91 9.46 28.09
CA VAL A 8 15.28 9.94 27.84
C VAL A 8 16.01 10.04 29.18
N LEU A 9 17.11 9.32 29.33
CA LEU A 9 18.04 9.43 30.45
C LEU A 9 19.45 9.77 29.91
N VAL A 10 20.01 10.86 30.34
CA VAL A 10 21.41 11.28 30.00
C VAL A 10 22.35 10.81 31.09
N ASN A 11 23.19 9.81 30.80
CA ASN A 11 24.28 9.40 31.66
C ASN A 11 25.63 9.40 30.92
N GLY A 12 26.61 10.14 31.42
CA GLY A 12 27.92 10.22 30.82
C GLY A 12 28.87 9.13 31.34
N ASN A 13 29.22 8.18 30.45
CA ASN A 13 30.45 7.38 30.52
C ASN A 13 30.82 6.94 29.11
N ILE A 14 32.09 6.87 28.74
CA ILE A 14 32.63 6.55 27.41
C ILE A 14 32.45 5.06 27.07
N SER A 15 31.25 4.65 26.93
CA SER A 15 30.73 3.57 26.09
C SER A 15 29.86 4.25 25.02
N ALA A 16 29.59 3.62 23.90
CA ALA A 16 28.75 4.21 22.85
C ALA A 16 27.68 5.11 23.47
N GLN A 17 27.71 6.40 23.17
CA GLN A 17 26.85 7.39 23.84
C GLN A 17 25.38 7.04 23.51
N GLU A 18 24.65 6.61 24.54
CA GLU A 18 23.21 6.35 24.43
C GLU A 18 22.51 7.65 24.04
N ILE A 19 21.69 7.59 22.96
CA ILE A 19 20.89 8.71 22.45
C ILE A 19 19.47 8.57 22.99
N ALA A 20 18.88 7.38 22.83
CA ALA A 20 17.51 7.10 23.23
C ALA A 20 17.31 5.62 23.56
N LYS A 21 16.37 5.37 24.48
CA LYS A 21 15.87 4.06 24.81
C LYS A 21 14.42 3.95 24.30
N LEU A 22 14.17 3.00 23.40
CA LEU A 22 12.87 2.77 22.77
C LEU A 22 12.24 1.52 23.39
N THR A 23 11.10 1.68 24.02
CA THR A 23 10.40 0.56 24.67
C THR A 23 9.11 0.24 23.93
N LEU A 24 8.98 -0.99 23.48
CA LEU A 24 7.78 -1.53 22.83
C LEU A 24 7.05 -2.44 23.81
N HIS A 25 5.79 -2.14 24.03
CA HIS A 25 4.92 -2.93 24.92
C HIS A 25 3.99 -3.82 24.10
N ASN A 26 3.58 -4.94 24.70
CA ASN A 26 2.62 -5.87 24.11
C ASN A 26 3.05 -6.46 22.76
N VAL A 27 4.35 -6.72 22.59
CA VAL A 27 4.86 -7.38 21.38
C VAL A 27 4.38 -8.82 21.37
N ASN A 28 3.41 -9.10 20.52
CA ASN A 28 2.88 -10.43 20.28
C ASN A 28 2.52 -10.53 18.79
N SER A 29 3.43 -11.05 17.99
CA SER A 29 3.26 -11.21 16.56
C SER A 29 3.91 -12.48 16.06
N SER A 30 3.26 -13.18 15.16
CA SER A 30 3.80 -14.37 14.49
C SER A 30 4.79 -14.04 13.36
N ILE A 31 4.83 -12.77 12.95
CA ILE A 31 5.72 -12.25 11.89
C ILE A 31 6.68 -11.21 12.44
N GLU A 32 7.77 -10.96 11.73
CA GLU A 32 8.61 -9.79 12.01
C GLU A 32 7.84 -8.51 11.64
N THR A 33 7.53 -7.71 12.65
CA THR A 33 6.67 -6.54 12.48
C THR A 33 7.52 -5.30 12.25
N PRO A 34 7.35 -4.56 11.14
CA PRO A 34 8.01 -3.28 10.94
C PRO A 34 7.45 -2.23 11.90
N VAL A 35 8.36 -1.47 12.51
CA VAL A 35 8.05 -0.35 13.40
C VAL A 35 8.92 0.84 13.07
N ASN A 36 8.49 2.05 13.41
CA ASN A 36 9.29 3.25 13.21
C ASN A 36 9.13 4.25 14.34
N VAL A 37 10.05 5.20 14.37
CA VAL A 37 10.02 6.37 15.26
C VAL A 37 10.53 7.59 14.51
N ASP A 38 9.99 8.78 14.82
CA ASP A 38 10.54 10.05 14.34
C ASP A 38 11.96 10.22 14.90
N LEU A 39 12.98 10.10 14.03
CA LEU A 39 14.38 10.19 14.39
C LEU A 39 14.79 11.61 14.75
N ASP A 40 14.20 12.61 14.09
CA ASP A 40 14.52 14.01 14.33
C ASP A 40 13.99 14.51 15.69
N ALA A 41 13.00 13.81 16.26
CA ALA A 41 12.58 14.02 17.65
C ALA A 41 13.60 13.46 18.66
N LEU A 42 14.56 12.63 18.25
CA LEU A 42 15.55 11.99 19.10
C LEU A 42 16.95 12.59 18.92
N THR A 43 17.37 12.83 17.67
CA THR A 43 18.73 13.26 17.35
C THR A 43 18.87 13.83 15.95
N TYR A 44 19.81 14.77 15.79
CA TYR A 44 20.27 15.30 14.50
C TYR A 44 21.65 14.75 14.08
N LEU A 45 22.15 13.70 14.73
CA LEU A 45 23.38 13.04 14.31
C LEU A 45 23.25 12.48 12.89
N ALA A 46 24.38 12.38 12.20
CA ALA A 46 24.43 11.78 10.86
C ALA A 46 24.04 10.30 10.92
N ASP A 47 23.29 9.81 9.94
CA ASP A 47 22.79 8.44 9.87
C ASP A 47 23.91 7.39 10.01
N SER A 48 25.06 7.64 9.37
CA SER A 48 26.25 6.77 9.43
C SER A 48 26.91 6.67 10.81
N SER A 49 26.48 7.48 11.78
CA SER A 49 26.95 7.48 13.16
C SER A 49 25.96 6.91 14.16
N LEU A 50 24.93 6.22 13.67
CA LEU A 50 23.89 5.63 14.50
C LEU A 50 24.01 4.11 14.54
N VAL A 51 23.71 3.53 15.70
CA VAL A 51 23.64 2.09 15.92
C VAL A 51 22.40 1.78 16.74
N LEU A 52 21.62 0.78 16.28
CA LEU A 52 20.48 0.28 17.02
C LEU A 52 20.79 -1.09 17.60
N THR A 53 20.49 -1.29 18.88
CA THR A 53 20.65 -2.57 19.57
C THR A 53 19.36 -2.99 20.27
N HIS A 54 19.05 -4.29 20.27
CA HIS A 54 18.04 -4.90 21.11
C HIS A 54 18.67 -5.32 22.43
N VAL A 55 18.09 -4.90 23.54
CA VAL A 55 18.58 -5.22 24.89
C VAL A 55 17.90 -6.50 25.39
N VAL A 56 18.66 -7.58 25.51
CA VAL A 56 18.18 -8.88 25.99
C VAL A 56 18.94 -9.26 27.27
N GLY A 57 18.34 -9.05 28.43
CA GLY A 57 19.01 -9.17 29.71
C GLY A 57 20.20 -8.19 29.78
N ASN A 58 21.41 -8.74 30.00
CA ASN A 58 22.64 -7.95 30.03
C ASN A 58 23.37 -7.87 28.68
N LYS A 59 22.75 -8.34 27.59
CA LYS A 59 23.37 -8.35 26.27
C LYS A 59 22.70 -7.33 25.35
N LYS A 60 23.51 -6.68 24.51
CA LYS A 60 23.06 -5.83 23.41
C LYS A 60 23.32 -6.57 22.09
N VAL A 61 22.27 -6.77 21.31
CA VAL A 61 22.33 -7.43 20.00
C VAL A 61 22.05 -6.39 18.94
N LEU A 62 22.95 -6.23 17.97
CA LEU A 62 22.77 -5.30 16.86
C LEU A 62 21.49 -5.62 16.08
N VAL A 63 20.77 -4.60 15.68
CA VAL A 63 19.51 -4.68 14.91
C VAL A 63 19.67 -3.92 13.60
N PRO A 64 19.42 -4.55 12.46
CA PRO A 64 19.35 -3.85 11.18
C PRO A 64 18.24 -2.80 11.21
N PHE A 65 18.55 -1.61 10.75
CA PHE A 65 17.59 -0.52 10.67
C PHE A 65 17.72 0.22 9.33
N GLN A 66 16.72 1.00 9.00
CA GLN A 66 16.66 1.82 7.79
C GLN A 66 16.18 3.21 8.16
N ILE A 67 16.81 4.23 7.60
CA ILE A 67 16.37 5.62 7.78
C ILE A 67 15.67 6.07 6.51
N GLU A 68 14.42 6.46 6.68
CA GLU A 68 13.63 7.11 5.65
C GLU A 68 13.79 8.63 5.76
N HIS A 69 14.15 9.28 4.65
CA HIS A 69 14.25 10.73 4.56
C HIS A 69 12.98 11.33 3.98
N GLY A 70 12.50 12.40 4.59
CA GLY A 70 11.35 13.18 4.18
C GLY A 70 11.33 14.54 4.86
N TYR A 71 10.16 15.04 5.22
CA TYR A 71 10.04 16.24 6.07
C TYR A 71 10.69 16.03 7.45
N HIS A 72 10.55 14.81 7.99
CA HIS A 72 11.31 14.27 9.11
C HIS A 72 12.03 13.00 8.68
N ARG A 73 13.10 12.62 9.37
CA ARG A 73 13.71 11.32 9.26
C ARG A 73 12.98 10.33 10.16
N PHE A 74 12.65 9.15 9.63
CA PHE A 74 12.08 8.06 10.39
C PHE A 74 13.06 6.90 10.46
N LEU A 75 13.32 6.42 11.69
CA LEU A 75 14.09 5.20 11.93
C LEU A 75 13.15 4.01 11.89
N TRP A 76 13.34 3.10 10.96
CA TRP A 76 12.58 1.87 10.78
C TRP A 76 13.40 0.66 11.18
N TRP A 77 12.78 -0.29 11.90
CA TRP A 77 13.38 -1.60 12.17
C TRP A 77 12.31 -2.68 12.27
N ARG A 78 12.74 -3.94 12.30
CA ARG A 78 11.83 -5.09 12.45
C ARG A 78 11.87 -5.60 13.88
N VAL A 79 10.70 -5.89 14.41
CA VAL A 79 10.50 -6.42 15.76
C VAL A 79 10.05 -7.86 15.65
N LYS A 80 10.84 -8.77 16.20
CA LYS A 80 10.53 -10.20 16.24
C LYS A 80 9.92 -10.54 17.59
N SER A 81 8.76 -11.18 17.59
CA SER A 81 8.20 -11.73 18.81
C SER A 81 9.13 -12.82 19.36
N GLN A 82 9.42 -12.79 20.65
CA GLN A 82 10.11 -13.90 21.31
C GLN A 82 9.12 -15.06 21.51
N LYS A 83 9.62 -16.30 21.52
CA LYS A 83 8.77 -17.48 21.75
C LYS A 83 8.09 -17.37 23.12
N GLY A 84 6.77 -17.36 23.14
CA GLY A 84 5.91 -17.30 24.34
C GLY A 84 4.52 -16.77 23.98
N ASN A 85 3.51 -17.13 24.77
CA ASN A 85 2.13 -16.70 24.54
C ASN A 85 1.80 -15.35 25.21
N ASP A 86 2.68 -14.83 26.07
CA ASP A 86 2.42 -13.58 26.78
C ASP A 86 2.97 -12.39 26.02
N PRO A 87 2.24 -11.26 26.00
CA PRO A 87 2.72 -10.00 25.45
C PRO A 87 4.00 -9.55 26.14
N GLN A 88 5.05 -9.32 25.35
CA GLN A 88 6.38 -8.99 25.90
C GLN A 88 6.70 -7.50 25.73
N THR A 89 7.46 -6.98 26.68
CA THR A 89 8.12 -5.69 26.54
C THR A 89 9.50 -5.90 25.96
N GLN A 90 9.81 -5.21 24.84
CA GLN A 90 11.12 -5.22 24.22
C GLN A 90 11.74 -3.84 24.29
N VAL A 91 13.04 -3.81 24.55
CA VAL A 91 13.80 -2.58 24.73
C VAL A 91 14.87 -2.50 23.66
N TYR A 92 14.88 -1.39 22.92
CA TYR A 92 15.89 -1.05 21.92
C TYR A 92 16.64 0.19 22.39
N GLU A 93 17.93 0.25 22.07
CA GLU A 93 18.79 1.37 22.42
C GLU A 93 19.42 1.94 21.16
N LEU A 94 19.14 3.20 20.88
CA LEU A 94 19.80 3.98 19.85
C LEU A 94 21.02 4.65 20.45
N SER A 95 22.18 4.45 19.85
CA SER A 95 23.46 4.95 20.36
C SER A 95 24.27 5.59 19.23
N LYS A 96 25.21 6.47 19.61
CA LYS A 96 26.25 6.95 18.69
C LYS A 96 27.30 5.85 18.50
N GLY A 97 27.56 5.47 17.27
CA GLY A 97 28.52 4.44 16.94
C GLY A 97 28.73 4.33 15.43
N LYS A 98 29.47 3.33 15.02
CA LYS A 98 29.62 2.99 13.59
C LYS A 98 28.89 1.70 13.34
N ASP A 99 27.89 1.75 12.46
CA ASP A 99 27.18 0.56 12.05
C ASP A 99 28.12 -0.36 11.25
N THR A 100 28.14 -1.64 11.62
CA THR A 100 28.92 -2.69 10.95
C THR A 100 28.05 -3.69 10.22
N TYR A 101 26.72 -3.48 10.18
CA TYR A 101 25.85 -4.33 9.41
C TYR A 101 26.08 -4.16 7.90
N ALA A 102 26.25 -5.27 7.20
CA ALA A 102 26.11 -5.29 5.74
C ALA A 102 24.68 -4.86 5.42
N ASN A 103 24.52 -3.82 4.60
CA ASN A 103 23.21 -3.34 4.12
C ASN A 103 22.64 -4.36 3.10
N GLU A 104 22.25 -5.54 3.58
CA GLU A 104 21.48 -6.46 2.75
C GLU A 104 20.07 -5.88 2.58
N SER A 105 19.67 -5.72 1.34
CA SER A 105 18.30 -5.30 0.99
C SER A 105 17.56 -6.53 0.45
N PRO A 106 16.79 -7.25 1.28
CA PRO A 106 16.04 -8.43 0.84
C PRO A 106 14.98 -8.06 -0.21
N VAL A 107 14.39 -6.86 -0.08
CA VAL A 107 13.45 -6.32 -1.06
C VAL A 107 14.19 -5.49 -2.10
N LYS A 108 14.05 -5.85 -3.38
CA LYS A 108 14.67 -5.17 -4.52
C LYS A 108 13.65 -4.44 -5.37
N VAL A 109 14.10 -3.33 -5.97
CA VAL A 109 13.31 -2.45 -6.85
C VAL A 109 13.93 -2.44 -8.23
N VAL A 110 13.40 -3.22 -9.16
CA VAL A 110 13.91 -3.35 -10.51
C VAL A 110 13.04 -2.56 -11.49
N THR A 111 13.64 -1.65 -12.27
CA THR A 111 12.93 -0.87 -13.28
C THR A 111 13.40 -1.28 -14.66
N GLN A 112 12.50 -1.81 -15.49
CA GLN A 112 12.83 -2.25 -16.86
C GLN A 112 11.60 -2.15 -17.77
N GLY A 113 11.81 -1.73 -19.02
CA GLY A 113 10.80 -1.83 -20.10
C GLY A 113 9.51 -1.01 -19.91
N GLY A 114 9.39 -0.22 -18.86
CA GLY A 114 8.16 0.55 -18.54
C GLY A 114 7.39 0.00 -17.37
N LEU A 115 7.99 -0.93 -16.63
CA LEU A 115 7.47 -1.50 -15.40
C LEU A 115 8.50 -1.39 -14.28
N LEU A 116 8.02 -1.35 -13.04
CA LEU A 116 8.80 -1.44 -11.83
C LEU A 116 8.36 -2.70 -11.08
N LEU A 117 9.30 -3.60 -10.84
CA LEU A 117 9.09 -4.86 -10.14
C LEU A 117 9.64 -4.75 -8.73
N LEU A 118 8.85 -5.10 -7.73
CA LEU A 118 9.29 -5.36 -6.36
C LEU A 118 9.44 -6.86 -6.16
N THR A 119 10.61 -7.27 -5.66
CA THR A 119 10.88 -8.67 -5.29
C THR A 119 11.31 -8.74 -3.83
N ASP A 120 10.98 -9.83 -3.14
CA ASP A 120 11.47 -10.13 -1.81
C ASP A 120 12.19 -11.47 -1.81
N HIS A 121 13.47 -11.49 -1.35
CA HIS A 121 14.36 -12.66 -1.43
C HIS A 121 14.37 -13.32 -2.83
N GLY A 122 14.33 -12.48 -3.88
CA GLY A 122 14.34 -12.93 -5.29
C GLY A 122 12.99 -13.45 -5.81
N LYS A 123 11.93 -13.49 -5.01
CA LYS A 123 10.56 -13.82 -5.44
C LYS A 123 9.80 -12.55 -5.81
N ASN A 124 9.00 -12.61 -6.87
CA ASN A 124 8.18 -11.49 -7.31
C ASN A 124 7.04 -11.24 -6.30
N VAL A 125 6.86 -9.99 -5.91
CA VAL A 125 5.76 -9.53 -5.05
C VAL A 125 4.70 -8.80 -5.87
N LEU A 126 5.08 -7.70 -6.49
CA LEU A 126 4.17 -6.91 -7.31
C LEU A 126 4.91 -6.18 -8.44
N GLN A 127 4.17 -5.90 -9.52
CA GLN A 127 4.64 -5.09 -10.64
C GLN A 127 3.77 -3.84 -10.79
N TYR A 128 4.40 -2.68 -10.80
CA TYR A 128 3.76 -1.40 -11.11
C TYR A 128 4.03 -1.03 -12.56
N ASN A 129 2.95 -0.80 -13.33
CA ASN A 129 3.00 -0.47 -14.74
C ASN A 129 2.98 1.05 -14.92
N PHE A 130 4.15 1.66 -15.07
CA PHE A 130 4.27 3.10 -15.23
C PHE A 130 4.24 3.59 -16.68
N LYS A 131 4.59 2.75 -17.66
CA LYS A 131 4.28 3.03 -19.07
C LYS A 131 2.86 2.60 -19.40
N THR A 132 2.30 3.23 -20.43
CA THR A 132 0.99 2.87 -20.95
C THR A 132 0.98 1.43 -21.44
N VAL A 133 0.07 0.65 -20.84
CA VAL A 133 -0.30 -0.70 -21.28
C VAL A 133 -1.52 -0.59 -22.18
N TYR A 134 -1.44 -1.17 -23.36
CA TYR A 134 -2.56 -1.24 -24.29
C TYR A 134 -3.44 -2.46 -24.00
N PRO A 135 -4.76 -2.38 -24.28
CA PRO A 135 -5.62 -3.55 -24.17
C PRO A 135 -5.23 -4.59 -25.22
N PRO A 136 -5.73 -5.84 -25.10
CA PRO A 136 -5.51 -6.88 -26.10
C PRO A 136 -5.98 -6.48 -27.51
N ASP A 137 -5.43 -7.11 -28.53
CA ASP A 137 -5.83 -6.90 -29.93
C ASP A 137 -7.35 -7.06 -30.11
N GLY A 138 -7.93 -6.16 -30.91
CA GLY A 138 -9.38 -6.12 -31.16
C GLY A 138 -10.21 -5.44 -30.05
N VAL A 139 -9.60 -5.00 -28.97
CA VAL A 139 -10.24 -4.18 -27.93
C VAL A 139 -9.90 -2.70 -28.16
N ASP A 140 -10.88 -1.81 -27.97
CA ASP A 140 -10.72 -0.37 -28.16
C ASP A 140 -9.53 0.17 -27.34
N THR A 141 -8.67 0.91 -27.99
CA THR A 141 -7.48 1.52 -27.36
C THR A 141 -7.81 2.60 -26.32
N ILE A 142 -9.07 2.99 -26.17
CA ILE A 142 -9.53 3.85 -25.08
C ILE A 142 -9.21 3.24 -23.70
N TYR A 143 -9.15 1.91 -23.61
CA TYR A 143 -8.83 1.18 -22.38
C TYR A 143 -7.33 1.12 -22.06
N LYS A 144 -6.47 1.77 -22.86
CA LYS A 144 -5.05 1.92 -22.54
C LYS A 144 -4.88 2.69 -21.24
N ARG A 145 -3.92 2.26 -20.36
CA ARG A 145 -3.70 2.88 -19.05
C ARG A 145 -2.29 2.68 -18.54
N SER A 146 -1.86 3.58 -17.67
CA SER A 146 -0.66 3.43 -16.83
C SER A 146 -1.03 3.70 -15.36
N GLY A 147 -0.09 3.55 -14.44
CA GLY A 147 -0.32 3.87 -13.04
C GLY A 147 -1.17 2.83 -12.31
N PHE A 148 -0.84 1.52 -12.45
CA PHE A 148 -1.56 0.45 -11.77
C PHE A 148 -0.64 -0.73 -11.42
N ILE A 149 -1.07 -1.58 -10.48
CA ILE A 149 -0.34 -2.79 -10.08
C ILE A 149 -0.95 -4.02 -10.76
N HIS A 150 -0.16 -4.69 -11.57
CA HIS A 150 -0.44 -6.01 -12.15
C HIS A 150 0.80 -6.54 -12.88
N PRO A 151 1.20 -7.81 -12.66
CA PRO A 151 0.65 -8.75 -11.68
C PRO A 151 0.91 -8.39 -10.21
N LEU A 152 0.07 -8.92 -9.32
CA LEU A 152 0.37 -9.18 -7.91
C LEU A 152 0.55 -10.67 -7.76
N TRP A 153 1.63 -11.12 -7.12
CA TRP A 153 1.91 -12.55 -6.92
C TRP A 153 1.72 -12.97 -5.45
N SER A 154 1.30 -14.21 -5.26
CA SER A 154 1.41 -14.89 -3.96
C SER A 154 2.87 -15.29 -3.70
N PRO A 155 3.24 -15.64 -2.46
CA PRO A 155 4.58 -16.19 -2.15
C PRO A 155 4.96 -17.45 -2.95
N ASP A 156 3.97 -18.20 -3.43
CA ASP A 156 4.15 -19.39 -4.28
C ASP A 156 4.23 -19.06 -5.76
N GLY A 157 4.18 -17.76 -6.14
CA GLY A 157 4.32 -17.28 -7.51
C GLY A 157 3.04 -17.28 -8.34
N ASN A 158 1.88 -17.56 -7.76
CA ASN A 158 0.61 -17.48 -8.47
C ASN A 158 0.17 -16.02 -8.65
N VAL A 159 -0.35 -15.69 -9.84
CA VAL A 159 -0.87 -14.35 -10.13
C VAL A 159 -2.27 -14.18 -9.53
N LEU A 160 -2.43 -13.21 -8.65
CA LEU A 160 -3.67 -12.96 -7.92
C LEU A 160 -4.59 -11.91 -8.56
N THR A 161 -4.12 -11.20 -9.58
CA THR A 161 -4.85 -10.11 -10.25
C THR A 161 -5.08 -10.39 -11.73
N ARG A 162 -5.97 -9.62 -12.37
CA ARG A 162 -6.11 -9.58 -13.84
C ARG A 162 -6.39 -8.18 -14.37
N ILE A 163 -6.14 -7.97 -15.67
CA ILE A 163 -6.42 -6.73 -16.38
C ILE A 163 -7.33 -6.99 -17.59
N ASN A 164 -8.03 -5.95 -18.02
CA ASN A 164 -8.93 -5.92 -19.19
C ASN A 164 -9.85 -7.14 -19.33
N PRO A 165 -10.51 -7.62 -18.25
CA PRO A 165 -11.43 -8.74 -18.38
C PRO A 165 -12.58 -8.39 -19.33
N PRO A 166 -13.16 -9.37 -20.06
CA PRO A 166 -14.22 -9.10 -21.05
C PRO A 166 -15.46 -8.39 -20.49
N ASP A 167 -15.76 -8.64 -19.23
CA ASP A 167 -16.88 -8.06 -18.49
C ASP A 167 -16.68 -6.60 -18.09
N HIS A 168 -15.42 -6.20 -17.82
CA HIS A 168 -15.05 -4.85 -17.36
C HIS A 168 -13.66 -4.47 -17.90
N ARG A 169 -13.58 -4.05 -19.15
CA ARG A 169 -12.32 -3.74 -19.84
C ARG A 169 -11.46 -2.68 -19.15
N HIS A 170 -12.06 -1.82 -18.32
CA HIS A 170 -11.38 -0.78 -17.55
C HIS A 170 -10.77 -1.26 -16.23
N HIS A 171 -10.90 -2.53 -15.84
CA HIS A 171 -10.24 -3.07 -14.65
C HIS A 171 -8.77 -3.41 -14.92
N VAL A 172 -7.86 -3.02 -14.00
CA VAL A 172 -6.41 -3.10 -14.21
C VAL A 172 -5.64 -3.62 -12.97
N GLY A 173 -6.12 -4.71 -12.38
CA GLY A 173 -5.46 -5.35 -11.22
C GLY A 173 -5.74 -4.62 -9.92
N ILE A 174 -4.84 -3.73 -9.46
CA ILE A 174 -5.02 -2.83 -8.32
C ILE A 174 -4.85 -1.40 -8.80
N TRP A 175 -5.82 -0.55 -8.46
CA TRP A 175 -5.83 0.88 -8.81
C TRP A 175 -6.75 1.67 -7.89
N ASN A 176 -6.69 2.99 -7.92
CA ASN A 176 -7.70 3.84 -7.28
C ASN A 176 -8.83 4.17 -8.25
N LEU A 177 -10.07 4.12 -7.73
CA LEU A 177 -11.32 4.20 -8.47
C LEU A 177 -12.00 5.53 -8.15
N TRP A 178 -12.06 6.46 -9.11
CA TRP A 178 -12.83 7.69 -8.93
C TRP A 178 -13.76 7.86 -10.12
N THR A 179 -15.05 7.55 -9.91
CA THR A 179 -16.06 7.49 -10.96
C THR A 179 -16.95 8.71 -11.01
N GLU A 180 -17.45 9.14 -9.87
CA GLU A 180 -18.35 10.29 -9.78
C GLU A 180 -17.57 11.45 -9.14
N VAL A 181 -16.93 12.27 -9.99
CA VAL A 181 -16.10 13.39 -9.55
C VAL A 181 -16.67 14.68 -10.12
N SER A 182 -16.73 15.73 -9.31
CA SER A 182 -17.03 17.09 -9.77
C SER A 182 -15.74 17.92 -9.79
N PHE A 183 -15.43 18.47 -10.94
CA PHE A 183 -14.31 19.38 -11.15
C PHE A 183 -14.77 20.54 -12.05
N GLU A 184 -14.56 21.79 -11.63
CA GLU A 184 -15.00 23.01 -12.33
C GLU A 184 -16.50 22.97 -12.72
N GLY A 185 -17.33 22.42 -11.84
CA GLY A 185 -18.77 22.31 -12.08
C GLY A 185 -19.18 21.25 -13.10
N LYS A 186 -18.25 20.42 -13.59
CA LYS A 186 -18.48 19.33 -14.52
C LYS A 186 -18.32 17.98 -13.82
N ASP A 187 -19.10 17.00 -14.27
CA ASP A 187 -18.94 15.61 -13.84
C ASP A 187 -17.88 14.92 -14.67
N VAL A 188 -16.91 14.28 -14.01
CA VAL A 188 -15.78 13.58 -14.62
C VAL A 188 -15.67 12.18 -14.05
N ASP A 189 -15.53 11.20 -14.92
CA ASP A 189 -15.26 9.82 -14.57
C ASP A 189 -13.82 9.45 -14.98
N PHE A 190 -12.94 9.25 -14.01
CA PHE A 190 -11.54 8.87 -14.25
C PHE A 190 -11.34 7.36 -14.38
N TRP A 191 -12.38 6.56 -14.14
CA TRP A 191 -12.29 5.11 -14.15
C TRP A 191 -12.96 4.45 -15.36
N ASN A 192 -14.22 4.80 -15.69
CA ASN A 192 -14.95 4.22 -16.82
C ASN A 192 -14.49 4.86 -18.14
N LEU A 193 -13.33 4.48 -18.63
CA LEU A 193 -12.64 5.11 -19.77
C LEU A 193 -13.50 5.23 -21.03
N VAL A 194 -14.51 4.37 -21.20
CA VAL A 194 -15.46 4.43 -22.34
C VAL A 194 -16.26 5.73 -22.36
N LYS A 195 -16.45 6.39 -21.21
CA LYS A 195 -17.11 7.70 -21.13
C LYS A 195 -16.27 8.82 -21.74
N LYS A 196 -14.96 8.62 -21.94
CA LYS A 196 -14.02 9.60 -22.51
C LYS A 196 -13.94 10.91 -21.72
N GLN A 197 -14.30 10.91 -20.43
CA GLN A 197 -14.31 12.09 -19.58
C GLN A 197 -12.99 12.32 -18.88
N GLY A 198 -12.34 11.24 -18.43
CA GLY A 198 -11.08 11.31 -17.72
C GLY A 198 -10.25 10.05 -17.81
N THR A 199 -9.02 10.14 -17.36
CA THR A 199 -8.10 9.01 -17.21
C THR A 199 -7.11 9.27 -16.09
N VAL A 200 -6.37 8.25 -15.66
CA VAL A 200 -5.24 8.39 -14.74
C VAL A 200 -3.97 7.97 -15.49
N ARG A 201 -2.90 8.73 -15.32
CA ARG A 201 -1.60 8.43 -15.91
C ARG A 201 -0.48 8.56 -14.90
N PHE A 202 0.57 7.77 -15.06
CA PHE A 202 1.83 7.95 -14.35
C PHE A 202 2.53 9.23 -14.86
N ALA A 203 2.98 10.07 -13.94
CA ALA A 203 3.76 11.26 -14.26
C ALA A 203 5.27 11.02 -14.02
N LYS A 204 5.66 10.68 -12.79
CA LYS A 204 7.07 10.46 -12.42
C LYS A 204 7.22 9.62 -11.15
N PHE A 205 8.38 9.03 -10.98
CA PHE A 205 8.80 8.55 -9.66
C PHE A 205 9.34 9.73 -8.83
N ILE A 206 8.89 9.80 -7.57
CA ILE A 206 9.42 10.72 -6.57
C ILE A 206 10.65 10.11 -5.91
N SER A 207 10.53 8.83 -5.53
CA SER A 207 11.63 8.06 -4.95
C SER A 207 11.51 6.57 -5.24
N LYS A 208 12.65 5.87 -5.11
CA LYS A 208 12.75 4.42 -5.04
C LYS A 208 13.65 4.09 -3.88
N THR A 209 13.27 3.11 -3.07
CA THR A 209 13.93 2.79 -1.82
C THR A 209 14.22 1.30 -1.77
N GLU A 210 15.45 0.94 -1.42
CA GLU A 210 15.85 -0.41 -1.03
C GLU A 210 16.53 -0.34 0.33
N GLY A 211 16.27 -1.31 1.19
CA GLY A 211 16.89 -1.34 2.51
C GLY A 211 16.62 -2.64 3.27
N PRO A 212 17.20 -2.76 4.48
CA PRO A 212 17.09 -3.98 5.28
C PRO A 212 15.72 -4.20 5.92
N VAL A 213 14.83 -3.21 5.88
CA VAL A 213 13.49 -3.30 6.48
C VAL A 213 12.41 -3.37 5.42
N TYR A 214 12.48 -2.50 4.42
CA TYR A 214 11.54 -2.46 3.32
C TYR A 214 12.18 -1.97 2.02
N GLY A 215 11.58 -2.35 0.91
CA GLY A 215 11.79 -1.74 -0.40
C GLY A 215 10.49 -1.21 -0.96
N GLY A 216 10.56 -0.17 -1.81
CA GLY A 216 9.35 0.45 -2.32
C GLY A 216 9.60 1.60 -3.28
N PHE A 217 8.53 2.32 -3.58
CA PHE A 217 8.58 3.50 -4.43
C PHE A 217 7.51 4.52 -4.07
N LYS A 218 7.77 5.79 -4.37
CA LYS A 218 6.76 6.85 -4.41
C LYS A 218 6.61 7.29 -5.86
N ALA A 219 5.37 7.30 -6.35
CA ALA A 219 5.03 7.68 -7.72
C ALA A 219 3.95 8.75 -7.72
N LEU A 220 4.15 9.78 -8.54
CA LEU A 220 3.11 10.75 -8.86
C LEU A 220 2.29 10.23 -10.03
N GLN A 221 0.99 10.24 -9.87
CA GLN A 221 -0.02 10.00 -10.88
C GLN A 221 -0.88 11.26 -11.05
N GLU A 222 -1.38 11.48 -12.25
CA GLU A 222 -2.24 12.60 -12.58
C GLU A 222 -3.62 12.08 -12.99
N HIS A 223 -4.67 12.65 -12.41
CA HIS A 223 -6.04 12.46 -12.83
C HIS A 223 -6.38 13.53 -13.85
N VAL A 224 -6.46 13.12 -15.12
CA VAL A 224 -6.53 14.02 -16.28
C VAL A 224 -7.93 14.05 -16.82
N VAL A 225 -8.51 15.25 -16.93
CA VAL A 225 -9.76 15.51 -17.63
C VAL A 225 -9.51 15.51 -19.13
N LEU A 226 -10.29 14.72 -19.87
CA LEU A 226 -10.23 14.66 -21.32
C LEU A 226 -11.26 15.64 -21.90
N THR A 227 -10.81 16.51 -22.77
CA THR A 227 -11.67 17.52 -23.42
C THR A 227 -11.99 17.11 -24.86
N ASP A 228 -13.13 17.60 -25.41
CA ASP A 228 -13.47 17.47 -26.81
C ASP A 228 -13.63 18.89 -27.42
N PRO A 229 -12.80 19.31 -28.38
CA PRO A 229 -11.68 18.56 -28.97
C PRO A 229 -10.55 18.33 -27.96
N PRO A 230 -9.81 17.19 -28.07
CA PRO A 230 -8.79 16.85 -27.12
C PRO A 230 -7.65 17.89 -27.08
N ILE A 231 -7.46 18.51 -25.92
CA ILE A 231 -6.23 19.23 -25.63
C ILE A 231 -5.14 18.14 -25.49
N LYS A 232 -4.03 18.29 -26.20
CA LYS A 232 -3.00 17.26 -26.36
C LYS A 232 -2.46 16.69 -25.04
N GLU A 233 -2.52 17.46 -23.95
CA GLU A 233 -2.01 17.08 -22.64
C GLU A 233 -3.14 16.82 -21.60
N GLY A 234 -4.37 17.24 -21.88
CA GLY A 234 -5.48 17.20 -20.93
C GLY A 234 -5.26 18.18 -19.77
N GLU A 235 -6.28 18.38 -18.96
CA GLU A 235 -6.21 19.19 -17.75
C GLU A 235 -6.08 18.28 -16.52
N VAL A 236 -5.10 18.52 -15.66
CA VAL A 236 -4.89 17.74 -14.45
C VAL A 236 -5.80 18.30 -13.34
N ALA A 237 -6.75 17.51 -12.87
CA ALA A 237 -7.64 17.87 -11.77
C ALA A 237 -7.04 17.49 -10.41
N LEU A 238 -6.43 16.32 -10.31
CA LEU A 238 -5.83 15.81 -9.07
C LEU A 238 -4.43 15.27 -9.35
N ASP A 239 -3.53 15.59 -8.44
CA ASP A 239 -2.26 14.90 -8.24
C ASP A 239 -2.44 13.81 -7.17
N GLU A 240 -2.02 12.59 -7.49
CA GLU A 240 -2.07 11.46 -6.58
C GLU A 240 -0.68 10.88 -6.37
N VAL A 241 -0.22 10.85 -5.12
CA VAL A 241 1.04 10.20 -4.76
C VAL A 241 0.75 8.82 -4.19
N TRP A 242 1.22 7.78 -4.88
CA TRP A 242 1.29 6.43 -4.33
C TRP A 242 2.63 6.23 -3.61
N ASP A 243 2.57 5.82 -2.34
CA ASP A 243 3.70 5.33 -1.55
C ASP A 243 3.46 3.84 -1.30
N ILE A 244 4.24 3.01 -1.97
CA ILE A 244 4.15 1.54 -1.91
C ILE A 244 5.39 1.01 -1.21
N ARG A 245 5.20 0.22 -0.15
CA ARG A 245 6.28 -0.37 0.64
C ARG A 245 6.04 -1.86 0.81
N VAL A 246 7.00 -2.68 0.44
CA VAL A 246 7.02 -4.13 0.71
C VAL A 246 8.01 -4.37 1.83
N PHE A 247 7.56 -4.99 2.92
CA PHE A 247 8.37 -5.28 4.10
C PHE A 247 8.85 -6.74 4.07
N ASP A 248 10.12 -6.96 4.41
CA ASP A 248 10.60 -8.28 4.73
C ASP A 248 10.07 -8.69 6.13
N VAL A 249 9.21 -9.67 6.18
CA VAL A 249 8.58 -10.16 7.43
C VAL A 249 9.09 -11.53 7.87
N GLY A 250 10.11 -12.06 7.18
CA GLY A 250 10.82 -13.29 7.56
C GLY A 250 9.98 -14.56 7.46
N THR A 251 8.90 -14.58 6.68
CA THR A 251 7.98 -15.73 6.52
C THR A 251 7.58 -15.92 5.05
N ASN A 252 6.83 -16.97 4.75
CA ASN A 252 6.22 -17.16 3.42
C ASN A 252 4.92 -16.34 3.29
N MET A 253 5.03 -15.04 3.50
CA MET A 253 3.93 -14.08 3.47
C MET A 253 4.47 -12.75 2.92
N TRP A 254 3.66 -12.01 2.17
CA TRP A 254 3.94 -10.63 1.82
C TRP A 254 3.20 -9.69 2.77
N LEU A 255 3.90 -8.71 3.31
CA LEU A 255 3.31 -7.53 3.96
C LEU A 255 3.70 -6.30 3.15
N TRP A 256 2.72 -5.51 2.77
CA TRP A 256 2.97 -4.28 2.04
C TRP A 256 1.94 -3.21 2.35
N ASP A 257 2.39 -1.97 2.35
CA ASP A 257 1.55 -0.80 2.51
C ASP A 257 1.23 -0.17 1.17
N PHE A 258 0.00 0.27 1.03
CA PHE A 258 -0.49 1.10 -0.05
C PHE A 258 -1.03 2.40 0.54
N THR A 259 -0.31 3.49 0.31
CA THR A 259 -0.76 4.83 0.71
C THR A 259 -1.01 5.66 -0.54
N SER A 260 -2.19 6.26 -0.62
CA SER A 260 -2.57 7.23 -1.65
C SER A 260 -2.83 8.58 -0.99
N THR A 261 -2.15 9.62 -1.48
CA THR A 261 -2.37 11.00 -1.06
C THR A 261 -2.85 11.80 -2.25
N LEU A 262 -4.04 12.38 -2.14
CA LEU A 262 -4.69 13.17 -3.18
C LEU A 262 -4.55 14.67 -2.87
N ASN A 263 -4.21 15.46 -3.90
CA ASN A 263 -4.15 16.92 -3.84
C ASN A 263 -4.82 17.52 -5.08
N CYS A 264 -5.47 18.67 -4.93
CA CYS A 264 -5.92 19.45 -6.10
C CYS A 264 -4.69 19.87 -6.91
N ALA A 265 -4.71 19.68 -8.22
CA ALA A 265 -3.63 20.10 -9.12
C ALA A 265 -3.80 21.55 -9.58
N THR A 266 -4.98 22.13 -9.36
CA THR A 266 -5.34 23.53 -9.69
C THR A 266 -5.88 24.24 -8.45
N PRO A 267 -6.09 25.56 -8.47
CA PRO A 267 -6.79 26.28 -7.41
C PRO A 267 -8.25 25.86 -7.20
N ASP A 268 -8.84 25.16 -8.16
CA ASP A 268 -10.23 24.74 -8.10
C ASP A 268 -10.44 23.54 -7.19
N SER A 269 -11.62 23.50 -6.56
CA SER A 269 -12.01 22.40 -5.69
C SER A 269 -12.36 21.15 -6.50
N VAL A 270 -12.03 20.00 -5.97
CA VAL A 270 -12.44 18.69 -6.48
C VAL A 270 -13.34 18.02 -5.45
N ILE A 271 -14.47 17.49 -5.89
CA ILE A 271 -15.39 16.74 -5.03
C ILE A 271 -15.48 15.31 -5.57
N LEU A 272 -15.02 14.36 -4.78
CA LEU A 272 -15.31 12.94 -4.99
C LEU A 272 -16.71 12.69 -4.43
N LYS A 273 -17.69 12.53 -5.32
CA LYS A 273 -19.11 12.44 -4.95
C LYS A 273 -19.45 11.11 -4.31
N GLU A 274 -20.54 11.11 -3.56
CA GLU A 274 -21.12 9.88 -3.04
C GLU A 274 -21.40 8.89 -4.17
N TYR A 275 -20.71 7.76 -4.10
CA TYR A 275 -20.93 6.66 -5.02
C TYR A 275 -20.37 5.35 -4.47
N ARG A 276 -21.01 4.23 -4.86
CA ARG A 276 -20.64 2.89 -4.37
C ARG A 276 -19.28 2.37 -4.82
N TYR A 277 -18.62 2.99 -5.77
CA TYR A 277 -17.27 2.70 -6.23
C TYR A 277 -16.40 3.93 -6.04
N GLY A 278 -15.28 3.76 -5.33
CA GLY A 278 -14.29 4.78 -5.09
C GLY A 278 -13.08 4.19 -4.39
N GLY A 279 -11.96 4.91 -4.33
CA GLY A 279 -10.77 4.52 -3.59
C GLY A 279 -10.05 3.28 -4.10
N PHE A 280 -9.42 2.56 -3.18
CA PHE A 280 -8.64 1.36 -3.48
C PHE A 280 -9.49 0.24 -4.07
N GLY A 281 -9.10 -0.27 -5.23
CA GLY A 281 -9.78 -1.38 -5.90
C GLY A 281 -8.86 -2.53 -6.26
N PHE A 282 -9.40 -3.75 -6.15
CA PHE A 282 -8.74 -5.00 -6.47
C PHE A 282 -9.62 -5.86 -7.37
N ARG A 283 -9.09 -6.24 -8.53
CA ARG A 283 -9.74 -7.22 -9.42
C ARG A 283 -8.94 -8.53 -9.40
N ALA A 284 -9.56 -9.57 -8.86
CA ALA A 284 -8.94 -10.87 -8.73
C ALA A 284 -8.70 -11.58 -10.05
N THR A 285 -7.79 -12.54 -10.03
CA THR A 285 -7.53 -13.52 -11.09
C THR A 285 -8.80 -14.20 -11.58
N PRO A 286 -8.88 -14.63 -12.85
CA PRO A 286 -10.03 -15.40 -13.36
C PRO A 286 -10.21 -16.77 -12.69
N ASP A 287 -9.21 -17.26 -12.00
CA ASP A 287 -9.28 -18.54 -11.27
C ASP A 287 -10.17 -18.45 -10.02
N TRP A 288 -10.36 -17.25 -9.46
CA TRP A 288 -11.21 -17.03 -8.30
C TRP A 288 -12.67 -16.78 -8.70
N ASN A 289 -13.56 -17.61 -8.14
CA ASN A 289 -14.98 -17.59 -8.46
C ASN A 289 -15.83 -18.11 -7.28
N ASN A 290 -17.12 -18.30 -7.47
CA ASN A 290 -18.04 -18.72 -6.40
C ASN A 290 -17.85 -20.17 -5.93
N LYS A 291 -17.07 -21.00 -6.62
CA LYS A 291 -16.83 -22.40 -6.23
C LYS A 291 -15.65 -22.53 -5.27
N ASN A 292 -14.69 -21.61 -5.34
CA ASN A 292 -13.42 -21.73 -4.65
C ASN A 292 -13.03 -20.50 -3.83
N SER A 293 -13.77 -19.39 -3.89
CA SER A 293 -13.42 -18.17 -3.15
C SER A 293 -14.42 -17.86 -2.04
N LYS A 294 -13.89 -17.45 -0.90
CA LYS A 294 -14.65 -17.00 0.28
C LYS A 294 -14.20 -15.60 0.66
N VAL A 295 -15.09 -14.87 1.33
CA VAL A 295 -14.80 -13.56 1.90
C VAL A 295 -15.14 -13.59 3.37
N TYR A 296 -14.23 -13.02 4.17
CA TYR A 296 -14.40 -12.82 5.60
C TYR A 296 -14.07 -11.37 5.96
N THR A 297 -14.77 -10.82 6.92
CA THR A 297 -14.51 -9.44 7.38
C THR A 297 -14.40 -9.38 8.88
N SER A 298 -13.76 -8.34 9.41
CA SER A 298 -13.68 -8.09 10.86
C SER A 298 -15.06 -7.86 11.52
N ALA A 299 -16.10 -7.63 10.73
CA ALA A 299 -17.48 -7.48 11.18
C ALA A 299 -18.28 -8.81 11.13
N GLY A 300 -17.61 -9.95 10.88
CA GLY A 300 -18.24 -11.26 10.77
C GLY A 300 -19.08 -11.46 9.50
N LYS A 301 -18.93 -10.58 8.50
CA LYS A 301 -19.63 -10.65 7.23
C LYS A 301 -18.91 -11.58 6.25
N THR A 302 -19.69 -12.12 5.33
CA THR A 302 -19.22 -12.98 4.24
C THR A 302 -19.57 -12.36 2.89
N ARG A 303 -19.23 -13.02 1.78
CA ARG A 303 -19.55 -12.54 0.44
C ARG A 303 -21.05 -12.26 0.19
N LYS A 304 -21.94 -12.87 0.99
CA LYS A 304 -23.39 -12.68 0.90
C LYS A 304 -23.85 -11.31 1.37
N ASP A 305 -23.17 -10.73 2.36
CA ASP A 305 -23.62 -9.56 3.09
C ASP A 305 -22.51 -8.52 3.41
N ALA A 306 -21.30 -8.72 2.87
CA ALA A 306 -20.19 -7.80 3.06
C ALA A 306 -20.32 -6.52 2.22
N ASP A 307 -21.04 -6.53 1.10
CA ASP A 307 -21.25 -5.34 0.29
C ASP A 307 -21.97 -4.24 1.09
N ALA A 308 -21.53 -3.00 0.97
CA ALA A 308 -21.99 -1.84 1.72
C ALA A 308 -21.75 -1.90 3.25
N SER A 309 -21.14 -2.95 3.77
CA SER A 309 -20.76 -3.00 5.19
C SER A 309 -19.43 -2.30 5.43
N ARG A 310 -19.16 -1.99 6.71
CA ARG A 310 -17.91 -1.42 7.18
C ARG A 310 -17.11 -2.47 7.94
N ALA A 311 -15.82 -2.55 7.70
CA ALA A 311 -14.96 -3.46 8.43
C ALA A 311 -13.52 -2.93 8.44
N ARG A 312 -12.77 -3.24 9.51
CA ARG A 312 -11.35 -2.87 9.64
C ARG A 312 -10.46 -3.68 8.71
N TRP A 313 -10.93 -4.84 8.28
CA TRP A 313 -10.23 -5.68 7.31
C TRP A 313 -11.22 -6.57 6.56
N CYS A 314 -10.83 -6.93 5.34
CA CYS A 314 -11.50 -7.90 4.50
C CYS A 314 -10.46 -8.90 3.98
N MET A 315 -10.72 -10.19 4.17
CA MET A 315 -9.90 -11.28 3.68
C MET A 315 -10.62 -12.00 2.55
N ILE A 316 -9.91 -12.27 1.49
CA ILE A 316 -10.36 -13.14 0.40
C ILE A 316 -9.47 -14.38 0.41
N ASP A 317 -10.09 -15.52 0.60
CA ASP A 317 -9.51 -16.85 0.69
C ASP A 317 -9.91 -17.64 -0.57
N SER A 318 -8.95 -18.22 -1.30
CA SER A 318 -9.26 -18.93 -2.53
C SER A 318 -8.16 -19.91 -2.97
N ASP A 319 -8.57 -20.96 -3.66
CA ASP A 319 -7.65 -21.80 -4.41
C ASP A 319 -7.17 -21.09 -5.68
N VAL A 320 -5.90 -21.26 -6.02
CA VAL A 320 -5.27 -20.71 -7.24
C VAL A 320 -4.20 -21.67 -7.77
N GLY A 321 -4.29 -21.98 -9.06
CA GLY A 321 -3.42 -23.02 -9.66
C GLY A 321 -3.62 -24.36 -8.96
N THR A 322 -2.53 -24.93 -8.44
CA THR A 322 -2.54 -26.17 -7.65
C THR A 322 -2.47 -25.93 -6.14
N GLY A 323 -2.52 -24.67 -5.70
CA GLY A 323 -2.34 -24.25 -4.32
C GLY A 323 -3.48 -23.42 -3.79
N HIS A 324 -3.23 -22.78 -2.66
CA HIS A 324 -4.15 -21.93 -1.95
C HIS A 324 -3.50 -20.57 -1.66
N SER A 325 -4.27 -19.49 -1.72
CA SER A 325 -3.76 -18.16 -1.43
C SER A 325 -4.84 -17.29 -0.80
N ASP A 326 -4.44 -16.56 0.22
CA ASP A 326 -5.25 -15.55 0.88
C ASP A 326 -4.71 -14.16 0.56
N ILE A 327 -5.60 -13.18 0.51
CA ILE A 327 -5.23 -11.77 0.54
C ILE A 327 -6.05 -11.05 1.61
N LEU A 328 -5.37 -10.36 2.51
CA LEU A 328 -5.97 -9.56 3.57
C LEU A 328 -5.79 -8.08 3.28
N PHE A 329 -6.89 -7.38 3.12
CA PHE A 329 -6.93 -5.92 3.01
C PHE A 329 -7.26 -5.33 4.38
N MET A 330 -6.37 -4.49 4.90
CA MET A 330 -6.53 -3.82 6.19
C MET A 330 -6.74 -2.32 5.98
N ASP A 331 -7.80 -1.79 6.58
CA ASP A 331 -8.12 -0.37 6.55
C ASP A 331 -7.38 0.36 7.68
N TYR A 332 -6.70 1.46 7.36
CA TYR A 332 -5.90 2.18 8.34
C TYR A 332 -6.76 3.14 9.18
N PRO A 333 -6.58 3.20 10.51
CA PRO A 333 -7.48 3.95 11.40
C PRO A 333 -7.62 5.46 11.15
N THR A 334 -6.69 6.06 10.42
CA THR A 334 -6.74 7.49 10.09
C THR A 334 -7.22 7.76 8.66
N ASN A 335 -7.63 6.72 7.92
CA ASN A 335 -8.22 6.90 6.60
C ASN A 335 -9.52 7.69 6.68
N TYR A 336 -9.80 8.42 5.60
CA TYR A 336 -11.08 9.12 5.47
C TYR A 336 -12.24 8.13 5.55
N ASN A 337 -13.23 8.45 6.40
CA ASN A 337 -14.45 7.64 6.61
C ASN A 337 -14.19 6.23 7.21
N PHE A 338 -13.10 6.08 8.03
CA PHE A 338 -12.75 4.82 8.71
C PHE A 338 -13.82 4.34 9.73
N PRO A 339 -14.13 3.03 9.85
CA PRO A 339 -13.79 2.00 8.88
C PRO A 339 -14.52 2.24 7.56
N GLU A 340 -13.79 2.19 6.45
CA GLU A 340 -14.36 2.51 5.15
C GLU A 340 -15.48 1.54 4.75
N PRO A 341 -16.59 2.02 4.15
CA PRO A 341 -17.55 1.12 3.55
C PRO A 341 -16.91 0.36 2.39
N MET A 342 -17.29 -0.90 2.25
CA MET A 342 -16.72 -1.77 1.24
C MET A 342 -17.63 -1.96 0.03
N ARG A 343 -17.04 -2.19 -1.13
CA ARG A 343 -17.70 -2.79 -2.29
C ARG A 343 -17.16 -4.21 -2.48
N VAL A 344 -17.99 -5.19 -2.22
CA VAL A 344 -17.69 -6.60 -2.43
C VAL A 344 -18.70 -7.17 -3.44
N TRP A 345 -18.21 -7.75 -4.52
CA TRP A 345 -19.12 -8.33 -5.51
C TRP A 345 -19.76 -9.60 -4.98
N PRO A 346 -21.08 -9.79 -5.24
CA PRO A 346 -21.83 -10.94 -4.75
C PRO A 346 -21.40 -12.25 -5.42
N GLU A 347 -21.79 -13.37 -4.82
CA GLU A 347 -21.43 -14.73 -5.27
C GLU A 347 -21.87 -15.07 -6.69
N ASN A 348 -22.90 -14.39 -7.22
CA ASN A 348 -23.44 -14.63 -8.56
C ASN A 348 -22.96 -13.62 -9.61
N MET A 349 -21.99 -12.73 -9.27
CA MET A 349 -21.52 -11.72 -10.19
C MET A 349 -21.03 -12.32 -11.51
N ASN A 350 -21.52 -11.79 -12.64
CA ASN A 350 -21.24 -12.28 -14.00
C ASN A 350 -21.56 -13.79 -14.19
N GLY A 351 -22.51 -14.34 -13.41
CA GLY A 351 -22.94 -15.74 -13.45
C GLY A 351 -21.96 -16.75 -12.85
N ARG A 352 -20.68 -16.40 -12.71
CA ARG A 352 -19.62 -17.28 -12.15
C ARG A 352 -19.08 -16.81 -10.79
N GLY A 353 -19.51 -15.64 -10.32
CA GLY A 353 -19.06 -15.09 -9.08
C GLY A 353 -17.66 -14.53 -9.13
N ASP A 354 -17.34 -13.77 -10.17
CA ASP A 354 -16.08 -13.03 -10.28
C ASP A 354 -15.79 -12.21 -9.02
N VAL A 355 -14.52 -12.16 -8.61
CA VAL A 355 -14.11 -11.49 -7.38
C VAL A 355 -13.61 -10.08 -7.66
N PHE A 356 -14.22 -9.14 -6.96
CA PHE A 356 -13.81 -7.74 -6.89
C PHE A 356 -14.01 -7.23 -5.47
N PHE A 357 -13.04 -6.45 -5.01
CA PHE A 357 -13.05 -5.78 -3.73
C PHE A 357 -12.65 -4.31 -3.89
N SER A 358 -13.26 -3.43 -3.13
CA SER A 358 -12.84 -2.03 -2.99
C SER A 358 -13.16 -1.54 -1.57
N PHE A 359 -12.22 -0.80 -0.98
CA PHE A 359 -12.57 0.19 0.02
C PHE A 359 -13.15 1.39 -0.71
N SER A 360 -14.35 1.83 -0.30
CA SER A 360 -15.12 2.87 -1.01
C SER A 360 -15.44 4.01 -0.05
N PRO A 361 -14.49 4.89 0.28
CA PRO A 361 -14.65 5.92 1.30
C PRO A 361 -15.79 6.89 1.00
N THR A 362 -16.13 7.09 -0.27
CA THR A 362 -17.23 7.97 -0.70
C THR A 362 -18.56 7.25 -0.90
N ARG A 363 -18.70 6.00 -0.45
CA ARG A 363 -19.93 5.22 -0.73
C ARG A 363 -21.22 5.86 -0.22
N ASN A 364 -21.14 6.63 0.86
CA ASN A 364 -22.28 7.22 1.57
C ASN A 364 -22.07 8.68 1.95
N MET A 365 -21.10 9.34 1.36
CA MET A 365 -20.83 10.76 1.55
C MET A 365 -19.83 11.29 0.52
N ASP A 366 -19.91 12.57 0.24
CA ASP A 366 -18.93 13.27 -0.57
C ASP A 366 -17.61 13.45 0.17
N TRP A 367 -16.52 13.53 -0.57
CA TRP A 367 -15.20 13.91 -0.07
C TRP A 367 -14.68 15.08 -0.90
N ALA A 368 -14.68 16.27 -0.30
CA ALA A 368 -14.27 17.50 -0.96
C ALA A 368 -12.81 17.85 -0.63
N PHE A 369 -12.07 18.26 -1.66
CA PHE A 369 -10.73 18.82 -1.58
C PHE A 369 -10.79 20.29 -1.99
N SER A 370 -10.18 21.16 -1.19
CA SER A 370 -9.90 22.56 -1.56
C SER A 370 -8.41 22.70 -1.81
N SER A 371 -8.04 23.59 -2.72
CA SER A 371 -6.65 24.04 -2.82
C SER A 371 -6.23 24.63 -1.48
N GLY A 372 -5.13 24.16 -0.90
CA GLY A 372 -4.56 24.67 0.34
C GLY A 372 -3.93 26.04 0.17
#